data_4d59dc72aa5ee9d9b609b8bd34820677
#
_entry.id   4d59dc72aa5ee9d9b609b8bd34820677
#
_cell.length_a   1.000
_cell.length_b   1.000
_cell.length_c   1.000
_cell.angle_alpha   90.00
_cell.angle_beta   90.00
_cell.angle_gamma   90.00
#
_symmetry.space_group_name_H-M   'P 1'
#
loop_
_entity.id
_entity.type
_entity.pdbx_description
1 polymer ?
#
loop_
_entity_poly.entity_id
_entity_poly.type
_entity_poly.pdbx_seq_one_letter_code
_entity_poly.pdbx_strand_id
1 'polypeptide(L)'
;MLSGEAITCYNEVHFCIIRKKYFMVSTKQQNYPLKSYLYSLAYKYRLYLSSIVLIYICGALLDIFVNYQIREIINTIAKNPHDNVTLLLLIFVLYKMMHHGVYFTFRLFDIKYKPVMLAEIVEYAYNKTMKHSLHWFDSHLSGEIASKITDFQDGIITVITILCRALRDIVVVVGGIIFLCTMNYKIAGVLIVFIVVYVPILSVLLQKQIQLQEEYAKARQEAVGIINDSVANIFGIKIIGNVWTELKLKLLPAIDQWKSWDRKTRVYDAYYVDLTDSILITLMAAAQIFVVAYLYKTGQITAGDFAISMVITFRIEWAIDQLLDNIIFSINPKIAAIKSSYNFINTISNVTDTENAKLLPSVKGDIKYQDVTFNYGSGGDNIFDNLTLHIKAGERIGIVGTSGAGKTTLIKCLLRYFNLQSGTILVDGYDISQVTEESLRSNISVIPQDITMFHRSILENLQLAKYDATLQEIQEACKKARIHDDILQMPNGYHSIVGERGVKVSGGQRQRIAIARAILKNAPILILDEATSALDSPTEALIQKSIDEVLETTNATTIVVAHRLSTLLHMDRILVFKRGKIVEDGTHAMLIARGELYKTLWDAQYRGFLPDSEV
;
A
#
# COMPACT_ATOMS: atom_id res chain seq x y z
N MET A 1 22.96 30.52 5.08
CA MET A 1 21.62 30.98 5.51
C MET A 1 20.88 31.49 4.26
N LEU A 2 20.18 30.63 3.55
CA LEU A 2 19.26 31.02 2.49
C LEU A 2 17.86 31.06 3.13
N SER A 3 17.18 32.20 3.02
CA SER A 3 15.93 32.51 3.68
C SER A 3 14.83 31.51 3.36
N GLY A 4 14.05 31.14 4.37
CA GLY A 4 12.97 30.14 4.26
C GLY A 4 11.90 30.42 3.19
N GLU A 5 11.82 31.64 2.68
CA GLU A 5 10.90 32.05 1.60
C GLU A 5 11.31 31.53 0.21
N ALA A 6 12.60 31.34 -0.04
CA ALA A 6 13.08 30.79 -1.33
C ALA A 6 12.82 29.28 -1.46
N ILE A 7 12.78 28.56 -0.35
CA ILE A 7 12.47 27.11 -0.32
C ILE A 7 10.97 26.88 -0.48
N THR A 8 10.11 27.74 0.09
CA THR A 8 8.65 27.66 -0.07
C THR A 8 8.21 27.97 -1.49
N CYS A 9 8.77 29.00 -2.11
CA CYS A 9 8.44 29.39 -3.49
C CYS A 9 8.93 28.36 -4.53
N TYR A 10 10.08 27.71 -4.30
CA TYR A 10 10.59 26.63 -5.17
C TYR A 10 9.72 25.37 -5.08
N ASN A 11 9.19 25.07 -3.89
CA ASN A 11 8.30 23.93 -3.69
C ASN A 11 6.90 24.16 -4.29
N GLU A 12 6.34 25.37 -4.20
CA GLU A 12 5.01 25.67 -4.78
C GLU A 12 5.03 25.70 -6.32
N VAL A 13 6.06 26.27 -6.93
CA VAL A 13 6.21 26.30 -8.40
C VAL A 13 6.49 24.89 -8.94
N HIS A 14 7.30 24.09 -8.24
CA HIS A 14 7.57 22.70 -8.63
C HIS A 14 6.33 21.80 -8.46
N PHE A 15 5.54 22.02 -7.40
CA PHE A 15 4.28 21.30 -7.17
C PHE A 15 3.22 21.65 -8.22
N CYS A 16 3.14 22.90 -8.65
CA CYS A 16 2.19 23.34 -9.67
C CYS A 16 2.56 22.87 -11.09
N ILE A 17 3.84 22.81 -11.42
CA ILE A 17 4.34 22.30 -12.73
C ILE A 17 4.21 20.77 -12.79
N ILE A 18 4.45 20.07 -11.69
CA ILE A 18 4.24 18.62 -11.56
C ILE A 18 2.74 18.30 -11.71
N ARG A 19 1.86 19.05 -11.06
CA ARG A 19 0.39 18.85 -11.12
C ARG A 19 -0.15 18.99 -12.55
N LYS A 20 0.33 19.96 -13.34
CA LYS A 20 -0.11 20.18 -14.73
C LYS A 20 0.42 19.14 -15.73
N LYS A 21 1.61 18.57 -15.48
CA LYS A 21 2.24 17.59 -16.38
C LYS A 21 1.74 16.15 -16.14
N TYR A 22 1.25 15.84 -14.93
CA TYR A 22 0.78 14.52 -14.55
C TYR A 22 -0.73 14.32 -14.73
N PHE A 23 -1.53 15.40 -14.76
CA PHE A 23 -2.97 15.31 -15.01
C PHE A 23 -3.34 14.97 -16.46
N MET A 24 -2.40 15.03 -17.41
CA MET A 24 -2.62 14.68 -18.82
C MET A 24 -2.16 13.28 -19.22
N VAL A 25 -1.63 12.48 -18.31
CA VAL A 25 -1.18 11.12 -18.62
C VAL A 25 -1.88 10.15 -17.70
N SER A 26 -3.09 9.77 -17.99
CA SER A 26 -3.63 8.46 -17.69
C SER A 26 -5.15 8.37 -17.80
N THR A 27 -5.65 8.24 -19.01
CA THR A 27 -6.99 7.71 -19.27
C THR A 27 -6.94 6.37 -20.03
N LYS A 28 -5.87 5.60 -19.90
CA LYS A 28 -5.86 4.21 -20.35
C LYS A 28 -5.62 3.29 -19.17
N GLN A 29 -6.67 2.68 -18.68
CA GLN A 29 -6.60 1.50 -17.81
C GLN A 29 -6.01 0.33 -18.62
N GLN A 30 -4.69 0.30 -18.76
CA GLN A 30 -3.99 -0.89 -19.20
C GLN A 30 -3.47 -1.59 -17.94
N ASN A 31 -3.99 -2.78 -17.65
CA ASN A 31 -3.33 -3.72 -16.76
C ASN A 31 -2.03 -4.15 -17.44
N TYR A 32 -0.99 -3.36 -17.26
CA TYR A 32 0.34 -3.75 -17.74
C TYR A 32 0.77 -4.96 -16.93
N PRO A 33 1.25 -6.05 -17.55
CA PRO A 33 1.88 -7.13 -16.80
C PRO A 33 3.06 -6.55 -16.01
N LEU A 34 3.34 -7.10 -14.82
CA LEU A 34 4.44 -6.65 -13.96
C LEU A 34 5.74 -6.37 -14.74
N LYS A 35 6.07 -7.24 -15.70
CA LYS A 35 7.24 -7.07 -16.57
C LYS A 35 7.22 -5.75 -17.34
N SER A 36 6.06 -5.35 -17.86
CA SER A 36 5.90 -4.10 -18.62
C SER A 36 6.07 -2.87 -17.71
N TYR A 37 5.53 -2.92 -16.49
CA TYR A 37 5.76 -1.86 -15.50
C TYR A 37 7.26 -1.72 -15.14
N LEU A 38 7.92 -2.84 -14.80
CA LEU A 38 9.34 -2.84 -14.48
C LEU A 38 10.20 -2.36 -15.66
N TYR A 39 9.83 -2.74 -16.89
CA TYR A 39 10.51 -2.24 -18.09
C TYR A 39 10.33 -0.73 -18.29
N SER A 40 9.11 -0.22 -18.10
CA SER A 40 8.84 1.23 -18.20
C SER A 40 9.62 2.03 -17.15
N LEU A 41 9.69 1.52 -15.92
CA LEU A 41 10.48 2.10 -14.83
C LEU A 41 11.98 2.08 -15.18
N ALA A 42 12.51 0.95 -15.62
CA ALA A 42 13.90 0.81 -16.03
C ALA A 42 14.24 1.72 -17.21
N TYR A 43 13.37 1.84 -18.20
CA TYR A 43 13.55 2.74 -19.35
C TYR A 43 13.57 4.23 -18.93
N LYS A 44 12.66 4.62 -18.03
CA LYS A 44 12.60 5.99 -17.50
C LYS A 44 13.88 6.36 -16.74
N TYR A 45 14.38 5.44 -15.92
CA TYR A 45 15.59 5.63 -15.11
C TYR A 45 16.86 5.03 -15.76
N ARG A 46 16.85 4.77 -17.06
CA ARG A 46 17.95 4.09 -17.79
C ARG A 46 19.31 4.77 -17.59
N LEU A 47 19.37 6.12 -17.59
CA LEU A 47 20.61 6.84 -17.38
C LEU A 47 21.17 6.64 -15.96
N TYR A 48 20.30 6.64 -14.96
CA TYR A 48 20.67 6.35 -13.59
C TYR A 48 21.14 4.89 -13.43
N LEU A 49 20.38 3.91 -13.93
CA LEU A 49 20.73 2.51 -13.84
C LEU A 49 22.01 2.18 -14.62
N SER A 50 22.17 2.70 -15.83
CA SER A 50 23.40 2.50 -16.61
C SER A 50 24.62 3.18 -15.96
N SER A 51 24.45 4.35 -15.34
CA SER A 51 25.54 4.98 -14.60
C SER A 51 25.97 4.16 -13.39
N ILE A 52 25.03 3.55 -12.64
CA ILE A 52 25.34 2.64 -11.53
C ILE A 52 26.16 1.45 -12.03
N VAL A 53 25.68 0.78 -13.07
CA VAL A 53 26.37 -0.39 -13.65
C VAL A 53 27.78 -0.01 -14.10
N LEU A 54 27.91 1.11 -14.82
CA LEU A 54 29.22 1.60 -15.29
C LEU A 54 30.17 1.88 -14.13
N ILE A 55 29.70 2.56 -13.08
CA ILE A 55 30.49 2.89 -11.89
C ILE A 55 30.96 1.61 -11.16
N TYR A 56 30.10 0.61 -11.02
CA TYR A 56 30.48 -0.66 -10.42
C TYR A 56 31.51 -1.42 -11.27
N ILE A 57 31.36 -1.42 -12.61
CA ILE A 57 32.35 -2.03 -13.52
C ILE A 57 33.68 -1.28 -13.43
N CYS A 58 33.69 0.05 -13.48
CA CYS A 58 34.89 0.87 -13.32
C CYS A 58 35.58 0.62 -11.97
N GLY A 59 34.81 0.54 -10.88
CA GLY A 59 35.34 0.19 -9.56
C GLY A 59 36.01 -1.17 -9.53
N ALA A 60 35.39 -2.19 -10.11
CA ALA A 60 35.96 -3.55 -10.20
C ALA A 60 37.25 -3.59 -11.04
N LEU A 61 37.30 -2.86 -12.16
CA LEU A 61 38.50 -2.76 -12.98
C LEU A 61 39.65 -2.05 -12.24
N LEU A 62 39.34 -0.96 -11.54
CA LEU A 62 40.34 -0.27 -10.71
C LEU A 62 40.90 -1.17 -9.61
N ASP A 63 40.08 -2.04 -9.02
CA ASP A 63 40.55 -3.04 -8.07
C ASP A 63 41.57 -4.03 -8.68
N ILE A 64 41.37 -4.44 -9.93
CA ILE A 64 42.33 -5.30 -10.65
C ILE A 64 43.67 -4.54 -10.85
N PHE A 65 43.62 -3.26 -11.24
CA PHE A 65 44.81 -2.41 -11.37
C PHE A 65 45.54 -2.22 -10.05
N VAL A 66 44.81 -2.02 -8.95
CA VAL A 66 45.43 -1.98 -7.60
C VAL A 66 46.19 -3.27 -7.29
N ASN A 67 45.60 -4.42 -7.60
CA ASN A 67 46.25 -5.72 -7.41
C ASN A 67 47.52 -5.86 -8.29
N TYR A 68 47.47 -5.37 -9.54
CA TYR A 68 48.67 -5.34 -10.40
C TYR A 68 49.79 -4.49 -9.79
N GLN A 69 49.51 -3.32 -9.21
CA GLN A 69 50.50 -2.47 -8.56
C GLN A 69 51.13 -3.15 -7.34
N ILE A 70 50.33 -3.87 -6.52
CA ILE A 70 50.85 -4.66 -5.40
C ILE A 70 51.83 -5.71 -5.89
N ARG A 71 51.49 -6.40 -6.97
CA ARG A 71 52.38 -7.40 -7.61
C ARG A 71 53.73 -6.78 -7.97
N GLU A 72 53.73 -5.64 -8.67
CA GLU A 72 54.97 -4.96 -9.12
C GLU A 72 55.81 -4.44 -7.94
N ILE A 73 55.17 -3.91 -6.88
CA ILE A 73 55.84 -3.48 -5.67
C ILE A 73 56.57 -4.66 -5.02
N ILE A 74 55.87 -5.80 -4.84
CA ILE A 74 56.47 -7.00 -4.24
C ILE A 74 57.64 -7.53 -5.10
N ASN A 75 57.46 -7.58 -6.42
CA ASN A 75 58.50 -8.05 -7.33
C ASN A 75 59.76 -7.16 -7.29
N THR A 76 59.61 -5.84 -7.23
CA THR A 76 60.71 -4.88 -7.15
C THR A 76 61.49 -5.09 -5.84
N ILE A 77 60.79 -5.15 -4.71
CA ILE A 77 61.41 -5.39 -3.38
C ILE A 77 62.10 -6.75 -3.32
N ALA A 78 61.50 -7.79 -3.90
CA ALA A 78 62.07 -9.15 -3.88
C ALA A 78 63.33 -9.28 -4.75
N LYS A 79 63.45 -8.50 -5.85
CA LYS A 79 64.64 -8.47 -6.72
C LYS A 79 65.79 -7.70 -6.09
N ASN A 80 65.51 -6.53 -5.56
CA ASN A 80 66.50 -5.68 -4.91
C ASN A 80 65.86 -4.83 -3.80
N PRO A 81 66.10 -5.17 -2.51
CA PRO A 81 65.48 -4.47 -1.38
C PRO A 81 65.84 -2.96 -1.30
N HIS A 82 66.89 -2.51 -1.99
CA HIS A 82 67.34 -1.11 -2.00
C HIS A 82 66.77 -0.30 -3.17
N ASP A 83 66.00 -0.90 -4.09
CA ASP A 83 65.40 -0.22 -5.20
C ASP A 83 64.33 0.78 -4.71
N ASN A 84 64.26 1.94 -5.42
CA ASN A 84 63.32 3.00 -5.06
C ASN A 84 61.91 2.65 -5.54
N VAL A 85 61.06 2.20 -4.61
CA VAL A 85 59.65 1.86 -4.85
C VAL A 85 58.68 3.08 -4.73
N THR A 86 59.20 4.28 -4.46
CA THR A 86 58.39 5.49 -4.19
C THR A 86 57.39 5.79 -5.30
N LEU A 87 57.81 5.68 -6.57
CA LEU A 87 56.92 5.91 -7.71
C LEU A 87 55.76 4.88 -7.76
N LEU A 88 56.04 3.61 -7.52
CA LEU A 88 55.01 2.55 -7.50
C LEU A 88 54.02 2.75 -6.35
N LEU A 89 54.52 3.20 -5.18
CA LEU A 89 53.66 3.54 -4.06
C LEU A 89 52.76 4.77 -4.35
N LEU A 90 53.32 5.79 -5.00
CA LEU A 90 52.51 6.94 -5.42
C LEU A 90 51.40 6.55 -6.42
N ILE A 91 51.74 5.72 -7.41
CA ILE A 91 50.76 5.19 -8.38
C ILE A 91 49.70 4.37 -7.66
N PHE A 92 50.07 3.50 -6.72
CA PHE A 92 49.13 2.71 -5.89
C PHE A 92 48.15 3.65 -5.13
N VAL A 93 48.69 4.69 -4.47
CA VAL A 93 47.86 5.66 -3.74
C VAL A 93 46.89 6.38 -4.71
N LEU A 94 47.36 6.77 -5.88
CA LEU A 94 46.53 7.40 -6.90
C LEU A 94 45.36 6.49 -7.34
N TYR A 95 45.64 5.23 -7.65
CA TYR A 95 44.58 4.26 -8.00
C TYR A 95 43.58 4.04 -6.86
N LYS A 96 44.06 4.00 -5.60
CA LYS A 96 43.16 3.91 -4.43
C LYS A 96 42.29 5.16 -4.30
N MET A 97 42.84 6.35 -4.50
CA MET A 97 42.06 7.60 -4.52
C MET A 97 41.01 7.59 -5.65
N MET A 98 41.39 7.16 -6.85
CA MET A 98 40.47 7.04 -7.99
C MET A 98 39.33 6.05 -7.68
N HIS A 99 39.65 4.89 -7.09
CA HIS A 99 38.66 3.91 -6.69
C HIS A 99 37.64 4.49 -5.70
N HIS A 100 38.10 5.18 -4.65
CA HIS A 100 37.20 5.87 -3.72
C HIS A 100 36.41 7.02 -4.38
N GLY A 101 37.03 7.74 -5.30
CA GLY A 101 36.38 8.79 -6.09
C GLY A 101 35.22 8.25 -6.93
N VAL A 102 35.39 7.08 -7.54
CA VAL A 102 34.31 6.41 -8.30
C VAL A 102 33.14 6.06 -7.39
N TYR A 103 33.39 5.49 -6.20
CA TYR A 103 32.32 5.20 -5.22
C TYR A 103 31.67 6.47 -4.67
N PHE A 104 32.41 7.54 -4.46
CA PHE A 104 31.86 8.82 -4.05
C PHE A 104 30.93 9.40 -5.12
N THR A 105 31.33 9.33 -6.39
CA THR A 105 30.49 9.72 -7.52
C THR A 105 29.18 8.94 -7.55
N PHE A 106 29.23 7.62 -7.31
CA PHE A 106 28.03 6.81 -7.16
C PHE A 106 27.09 7.34 -6.09
N ARG A 107 27.62 7.69 -4.90
CA ARG A 107 26.82 8.26 -3.81
C ARG A 107 26.10 9.54 -4.22
N LEU A 108 26.72 10.40 -4.99
CA LEU A 108 26.11 11.64 -5.49
C LEU A 108 24.92 11.35 -6.43
N PHE A 109 25.09 10.37 -7.33
CA PHE A 109 24.00 9.92 -8.20
C PHE A 109 22.87 9.27 -7.40
N ASP A 110 23.18 8.43 -6.43
CA ASP A 110 22.20 7.74 -5.57
C ASP A 110 21.37 8.75 -4.77
N ILE A 111 21.99 9.77 -4.17
CA ILE A 111 21.30 10.86 -3.45
C ILE A 111 20.30 11.59 -4.35
N LYS A 112 20.63 11.80 -5.62
CA LYS A 112 19.79 12.57 -6.55
C LYS A 112 18.61 11.75 -7.10
N TYR A 113 18.84 10.51 -7.50
CA TYR A 113 17.86 9.75 -8.29
C TYR A 113 17.06 8.73 -7.49
N LYS A 114 17.66 8.10 -6.48
CA LYS A 114 17.00 7.05 -5.70
C LYS A 114 15.74 7.53 -4.96
N PRO A 115 15.74 8.68 -4.25
CA PRO A 115 14.54 9.15 -3.57
C PRO A 115 13.39 9.46 -4.53
N VAL A 116 13.69 9.99 -5.72
CA VAL A 116 12.67 10.30 -6.74
C VAL A 116 12.05 9.01 -7.28
N MET A 117 12.87 8.00 -7.58
CA MET A 117 12.39 6.70 -8.03
C MET A 117 11.54 6.01 -6.95
N LEU A 118 11.96 6.08 -5.67
CA LEU A 118 11.21 5.56 -4.53
C LEU A 118 9.83 6.20 -4.42
N ALA A 119 9.78 7.53 -4.47
CA ALA A 119 8.52 8.27 -4.38
C ALA A 119 7.57 7.89 -5.53
N GLU A 120 8.07 7.72 -6.74
CA GLU A 120 7.25 7.34 -7.90
C GLU A 120 6.67 5.92 -7.76
N ILE A 121 7.44 4.97 -7.23
CA ILE A 121 6.96 3.60 -7.01
C ILE A 121 5.82 3.61 -5.97
N VAL A 122 5.97 4.37 -4.88
CA VAL A 122 4.92 4.51 -3.85
C VAL A 122 3.69 5.19 -4.43
N GLU A 123 3.87 6.27 -5.18
CA GLU A 123 2.78 7.00 -5.83
C GLU A 123 2.00 6.10 -6.81
N TYR A 124 2.71 5.31 -7.62
CA TYR A 124 2.09 4.34 -8.50
C TYR A 124 1.24 3.32 -7.73
N ALA A 125 1.83 2.70 -6.69
CA ALA A 125 1.16 1.71 -5.88
C ALA A 125 -0.06 2.29 -5.15
N TYR A 126 0.07 3.48 -4.56
CA TYR A 126 -1.00 4.20 -3.90
C TYR A 126 -2.14 4.53 -4.88
N ASN A 127 -1.82 5.15 -6.02
CA ASN A 127 -2.83 5.54 -7.02
C ASN A 127 -3.58 4.34 -7.60
N LYS A 128 -2.92 3.20 -7.76
CA LYS A 128 -3.58 1.96 -8.19
C LYS A 128 -4.48 1.41 -7.09
N THR A 129 -4.00 1.37 -5.85
CA THR A 129 -4.77 0.89 -4.71
C THR A 129 -6.03 1.75 -4.48
N MET A 130 -5.91 3.08 -4.56
CA MET A 130 -7.07 3.98 -4.36
C MET A 130 -8.16 3.87 -5.44
N LYS A 131 -7.90 3.19 -6.55
CA LYS A 131 -8.90 2.92 -7.60
C LYS A 131 -9.74 1.66 -7.36
N HIS A 132 -9.48 0.92 -6.29
CA HIS A 132 -10.33 -0.22 -5.93
C HIS A 132 -11.68 0.25 -5.39
N SER A 133 -12.68 -0.63 -5.52
CA SER A 133 -14.03 -0.40 -4.98
C SER A 133 -14.01 -0.31 -3.45
N LEU A 134 -15.00 0.36 -2.87
CA LEU A 134 -15.16 0.41 -1.42
C LEU A 134 -15.31 -0.99 -0.81
N HIS A 135 -16.01 -1.90 -1.49
CA HIS A 135 -16.13 -3.30 -1.05
C HIS A 135 -14.76 -4.00 -0.94
N TRP A 136 -13.83 -3.69 -1.84
CA TRP A 136 -12.46 -4.21 -1.74
C TRP A 136 -11.76 -3.72 -0.47
N PHE A 137 -11.92 -2.43 -0.11
CA PHE A 137 -11.37 -1.89 1.14
C PHE A 137 -12.02 -2.49 2.39
N ASP A 138 -13.33 -2.76 2.36
CA ASP A 138 -14.04 -3.42 3.46
C ASP A 138 -13.57 -4.86 3.68
N SER A 139 -13.09 -5.54 2.62
CA SER A 139 -12.62 -6.93 2.68
C SER A 139 -11.14 -7.08 3.05
N HIS A 140 -10.38 -5.99 3.15
CA HIS A 140 -8.95 -6.01 3.44
C HIS A 140 -8.60 -5.08 4.61
N LEU A 141 -7.68 -5.54 5.46
CA LEU A 141 -7.20 -4.74 6.60
C LEU A 141 -6.31 -3.58 6.11
N SER A 142 -6.48 -2.39 6.67
CA SER A 142 -5.69 -1.20 6.33
C SER A 142 -4.18 -1.43 6.50
N GLY A 143 -3.78 -2.19 7.53
CA GLY A 143 -2.40 -2.59 7.77
C GLY A 143 -1.84 -3.51 6.68
N GLU A 144 -2.64 -4.43 6.16
CA GLU A 144 -2.27 -5.29 5.03
C GLU A 144 -2.03 -4.46 3.78
N ILE A 145 -2.95 -3.55 3.47
CA ILE A 145 -2.84 -2.66 2.31
C ILE A 145 -1.54 -1.83 2.39
N ALA A 146 -1.27 -1.20 3.55
CA ALA A 146 -0.07 -0.42 3.76
C ALA A 146 1.21 -1.26 3.63
N SER A 147 1.23 -2.48 4.19
CA SER A 147 2.35 -3.42 4.06
C SER A 147 2.59 -3.79 2.60
N LYS A 148 1.55 -4.09 1.81
CA LYS A 148 1.71 -4.45 0.40
C LYS A 148 2.30 -3.31 -0.44
N ILE A 149 1.95 -2.06 -0.17
CA ILE A 149 2.53 -0.89 -0.84
C ILE A 149 4.02 -0.75 -0.49
N THR A 150 4.38 -0.89 0.78
CA THR A 150 5.78 -0.79 1.23
C THR A 150 6.63 -1.97 0.74
N ASP A 151 6.09 -3.19 0.79
CA ASP A 151 6.77 -4.39 0.30
C ASP A 151 7.04 -4.33 -1.21
N PHE A 152 6.14 -3.73 -1.98
CA PHE A 152 6.32 -3.50 -3.41
C PHE A 152 7.49 -2.56 -3.69
N GLN A 153 7.55 -1.43 -2.96
CA GLN A 153 8.63 -0.45 -3.07
C GLN A 153 9.97 -1.06 -2.67
N ASP A 154 10.05 -1.64 -1.46
CA ASP A 154 11.27 -2.21 -0.91
C ASP A 154 11.79 -3.38 -1.74
N GLY A 155 10.87 -4.19 -2.27
CA GLY A 155 11.19 -5.29 -3.15
C GLY A 155 11.91 -4.82 -4.40
N ILE A 156 11.35 -3.87 -5.14
CA ILE A 156 11.92 -3.35 -6.38
C ILE A 156 13.30 -2.75 -6.16
N ILE A 157 13.46 -1.88 -5.15
CA ILE A 157 14.75 -1.23 -4.86
C ILE A 157 15.81 -2.23 -4.43
N THR A 158 15.44 -3.19 -3.59
CA THR A 158 16.35 -4.23 -3.13
C THR A 158 16.84 -5.08 -4.30
N VAL A 159 15.93 -5.54 -5.16
CA VAL A 159 16.29 -6.35 -6.34
C VAL A 159 17.21 -5.55 -7.28
N ILE A 160 16.90 -4.29 -7.60
CA ILE A 160 17.77 -3.44 -8.43
C ILE A 160 19.17 -3.30 -7.80
N THR A 161 19.25 -3.01 -6.50
CA THR A 161 20.51 -2.82 -5.79
C THR A 161 21.36 -4.09 -5.81
N ILE A 162 20.74 -5.25 -5.59
CA ILE A 162 21.44 -6.54 -5.58
C ILE A 162 21.91 -6.92 -6.99
N LEU A 163 21.08 -6.73 -8.02
CA LEU A 163 21.47 -7.00 -9.39
C LEU A 163 22.68 -6.15 -9.82
N CYS A 164 22.74 -4.89 -9.41
CA CYS A 164 23.90 -4.04 -9.68
C CYS A 164 25.16 -4.52 -8.95
N ARG A 165 25.02 -5.00 -7.69
CA ARG A 165 26.14 -5.60 -6.94
C ARG A 165 26.59 -6.92 -7.57
N ALA A 166 25.67 -7.78 -7.95
CA ALA A 166 25.96 -9.05 -8.60
C ALA A 166 26.74 -8.86 -9.91
N LEU A 167 26.42 -7.84 -10.70
CA LEU A 167 27.19 -7.48 -11.89
C LEU A 167 28.64 -7.13 -11.55
N ARG A 168 28.88 -6.35 -10.47
CA ARG A 168 30.23 -6.06 -9.97
C ARG A 168 30.97 -7.35 -9.61
N ASP A 169 30.33 -8.23 -8.86
CA ASP A 169 30.95 -9.44 -8.36
C ASP A 169 31.28 -10.41 -9.53
N ILE A 170 30.43 -10.48 -10.54
CA ILE A 170 30.72 -11.20 -11.80
C ILE A 170 31.96 -10.60 -12.49
N VAL A 171 32.07 -9.28 -12.57
CA VAL A 171 33.25 -8.60 -13.17
C VAL A 171 34.51 -8.90 -12.36
N VAL A 172 34.44 -8.94 -11.03
CA VAL A 172 35.57 -9.29 -10.16
C VAL A 172 35.99 -10.74 -10.41
N VAL A 173 35.07 -11.69 -10.49
CA VAL A 173 35.36 -13.11 -10.76
C VAL A 173 36.01 -13.29 -12.13
N VAL A 174 35.35 -12.81 -13.19
CA VAL A 174 35.82 -12.94 -14.58
C VAL A 174 37.14 -12.20 -14.78
N GLY A 175 37.23 -10.96 -14.32
CA GLY A 175 38.45 -10.16 -14.42
C GLY A 175 39.61 -10.72 -13.61
N GLY A 176 39.33 -11.29 -12.41
CA GLY A 176 40.30 -11.98 -11.59
C GLY A 176 40.87 -13.24 -12.27
N ILE A 177 40.01 -14.06 -12.87
CA ILE A 177 40.41 -15.26 -13.64
C ILE A 177 41.27 -14.86 -14.85
N ILE A 178 40.85 -13.86 -15.63
CA ILE A 178 41.64 -13.34 -16.76
C ILE A 178 42.99 -12.87 -16.30
N PHE A 179 43.06 -12.11 -15.19
CA PHE A 179 44.32 -11.62 -14.63
C PHE A 179 45.24 -12.77 -14.20
N LEU A 180 44.71 -13.81 -13.54
CA LEU A 180 45.49 -15.01 -13.16
C LEU A 180 45.97 -15.78 -14.39
N CYS A 181 45.19 -15.81 -15.49
CA CYS A 181 45.63 -16.41 -16.76
C CYS A 181 46.86 -15.68 -17.34
N THR A 182 47.00 -14.37 -17.17
CA THR A 182 48.16 -13.60 -17.64
C THR A 182 49.43 -13.93 -16.86
N MET A 183 49.30 -14.43 -15.65
CA MET A 183 50.44 -14.90 -14.85
C MET A 183 50.83 -16.34 -15.20
N ASN A 184 49.86 -17.25 -15.02
CA ASN A 184 50.03 -18.65 -15.38
C ASN A 184 48.64 -19.32 -15.50
N TYR A 185 48.37 -19.94 -16.66
CA TYR A 185 47.09 -20.60 -16.95
C TYR A 185 46.74 -21.72 -15.97
N LYS A 186 47.71 -22.35 -15.33
CA LYS A 186 47.49 -23.42 -14.34
C LYS A 186 46.83 -22.89 -13.06
N ILE A 187 47.18 -21.65 -12.67
CA ILE A 187 46.58 -20.97 -11.49
C ILE A 187 45.09 -20.71 -11.75
N ALA A 188 44.78 -20.14 -12.92
CA ALA A 188 43.39 -19.89 -13.30
C ALA A 188 42.61 -21.19 -13.52
N GLY A 189 43.26 -22.25 -14.04
CA GLY A 189 42.68 -23.57 -14.25
C GLY A 189 42.10 -24.20 -12.98
N VAL A 190 42.80 -24.06 -11.85
CA VAL A 190 42.29 -24.54 -10.54
C VAL A 190 40.97 -23.87 -10.19
N LEU A 191 40.88 -22.55 -10.35
CA LEU A 191 39.65 -21.79 -10.03
C LEU A 191 38.50 -22.12 -11.00
N ILE A 192 38.79 -22.29 -12.28
CA ILE A 192 37.78 -22.68 -13.27
C ILE A 192 37.21 -24.07 -12.92
N VAL A 193 38.06 -25.04 -12.64
CA VAL A 193 37.63 -26.39 -12.23
C VAL A 193 36.80 -26.30 -10.95
N PHE A 194 37.23 -25.50 -9.98
CA PHE A 194 36.49 -25.29 -8.75
C PHE A 194 35.09 -24.72 -9.04
N ILE A 195 34.96 -23.66 -9.81
CA ILE A 195 33.67 -23.05 -10.13
C ILE A 195 32.74 -24.05 -10.82
N VAL A 196 33.26 -24.84 -11.77
CA VAL A 196 32.48 -25.85 -12.49
C VAL A 196 31.94 -26.94 -11.57
N VAL A 197 32.67 -27.29 -10.48
CA VAL A 197 32.22 -28.28 -9.49
C VAL A 197 31.33 -27.63 -8.42
N TYR A 198 31.69 -26.44 -7.94
CA TYR A 198 31.09 -25.75 -6.83
C TYR A 198 29.66 -25.28 -7.13
N VAL A 199 29.46 -24.61 -8.28
CA VAL A 199 28.14 -24.02 -8.63
C VAL A 199 27.04 -25.08 -8.74
N PRO A 200 27.20 -26.23 -9.41
CA PRO A 200 26.18 -27.29 -9.43
C PRO A 200 25.88 -27.87 -8.04
N ILE A 201 26.90 -28.14 -7.22
CA ILE A 201 26.69 -28.69 -5.87
C ILE A 201 25.83 -27.74 -5.04
N LEU A 202 26.23 -26.48 -4.96
CA LEU A 202 25.46 -25.49 -4.21
C LEU A 202 24.09 -25.28 -4.79
N SER A 203 23.92 -25.22 -6.10
CA SER A 203 22.60 -25.00 -6.69
C SER A 203 21.57 -26.07 -6.29
N VAL A 204 22.00 -27.31 -6.09
CA VAL A 204 21.13 -28.39 -5.57
C VAL A 204 20.76 -28.15 -4.10
N LEU A 205 21.74 -27.81 -3.26
CA LEU A 205 21.48 -27.51 -1.85
C LEU A 205 20.56 -26.32 -1.66
N LEU A 206 20.75 -25.26 -2.47
CA LEU A 206 19.95 -24.04 -2.44
C LEU A 206 18.48 -24.26 -2.81
N GLN A 207 18.18 -25.16 -3.75
CA GLN A 207 16.79 -25.48 -4.07
C GLN A 207 16.02 -26.01 -2.86
N LYS A 208 16.65 -26.85 -2.05
CA LYS A 208 16.03 -27.36 -0.81
C LYS A 208 15.92 -26.29 0.27
N GLN A 209 16.92 -25.45 0.39
CA GLN A 209 16.92 -24.32 1.32
C GLN A 209 15.77 -23.33 1.00
N ILE A 210 15.55 -23.00 -0.27
CA ILE A 210 14.43 -22.14 -0.71
C ILE A 210 13.10 -22.72 -0.25
N GLN A 211 12.88 -24.04 -0.40
CA GLN A 211 11.65 -24.68 0.07
C GLN A 211 11.46 -24.55 1.60
N LEU A 212 12.54 -24.73 2.38
CA LEU A 212 12.50 -24.58 3.83
C LEU A 212 12.22 -23.12 4.24
N GLN A 213 12.81 -22.16 3.54
CA GLN A 213 12.58 -20.73 3.76
C GLN A 213 11.13 -20.32 3.45
N GLU A 214 10.50 -20.93 2.43
CA GLU A 214 9.08 -20.69 2.13
C GLU A 214 8.17 -21.14 3.28
N GLU A 215 8.40 -22.34 3.83
CA GLU A 215 7.63 -22.85 4.96
C GLU A 215 7.87 -22.04 6.26
N TYR A 216 9.11 -21.64 6.51
CA TYR A 216 9.46 -20.70 7.58
C TYR A 216 8.70 -19.37 7.43
N ALA A 217 8.70 -18.80 6.22
CA ALA A 217 8.02 -17.52 5.95
C ALA A 217 6.49 -17.62 6.16
N LYS A 218 5.86 -18.73 5.75
CA LYS A 218 4.43 -19.00 5.98
C LYS A 218 4.11 -19.06 7.47
N ALA A 219 4.87 -19.87 8.23
CA ALA A 219 4.66 -20.02 9.68
C ALA A 219 4.88 -18.69 10.42
N ARG A 220 5.86 -17.89 10.02
CA ARG A 220 6.08 -16.55 10.57
C ARG A 220 4.91 -15.61 10.27
N GLN A 221 4.41 -15.63 9.04
CA GLN A 221 3.28 -14.78 8.63
C GLN A 221 2.02 -15.12 9.41
N GLU A 222 1.75 -16.40 9.67
CA GLU A 222 0.63 -16.86 10.49
C GLU A 222 0.73 -16.32 11.93
N ALA A 223 1.90 -16.45 12.57
CA ALA A 223 2.12 -15.92 13.92
C ALA A 223 1.95 -14.38 13.98
N VAL A 224 2.49 -13.65 13.00
CA VAL A 224 2.32 -12.20 12.89
C VAL A 224 0.85 -11.82 12.63
N GLY A 225 0.12 -12.63 11.84
CA GLY A 225 -1.32 -12.45 11.62
C GLY A 225 -2.11 -12.51 12.93
N ILE A 226 -1.84 -13.52 13.77
CA ILE A 226 -2.47 -13.66 15.10
C ILE A 226 -2.14 -12.49 16.01
N ILE A 227 -0.89 -12.01 16.01
CA ILE A 227 -0.49 -10.84 16.80
C ILE A 227 -1.30 -9.60 16.35
N ASN A 228 -1.39 -9.37 15.05
CA ASN A 228 -2.11 -8.22 14.50
C ASN A 228 -3.61 -8.28 14.85
N ASP A 229 -4.22 -9.46 14.75
CA ASP A 229 -5.63 -9.66 15.11
C ASP A 229 -5.84 -9.41 16.62
N SER A 230 -4.98 -9.97 17.47
CA SER A 230 -5.04 -9.75 18.93
C SER A 230 -4.88 -8.28 19.32
N VAL A 231 -3.97 -7.55 18.66
CA VAL A 231 -3.76 -6.12 18.91
C VAL A 231 -4.95 -5.29 18.43
N ALA A 232 -5.50 -5.60 17.26
CA ALA A 232 -6.67 -4.91 16.72
C ALA A 232 -7.91 -5.09 17.63
N ASN A 233 -8.06 -6.26 18.26
CA ASN A 233 -9.17 -6.62 19.12
C ASN A 233 -8.82 -6.60 20.62
N ILE A 234 -7.77 -5.86 21.01
CA ILE A 234 -7.25 -5.85 22.40
C ILE A 234 -8.30 -5.47 23.43
N PHE A 235 -9.23 -4.58 23.10
CA PHE A 235 -10.33 -4.18 23.96
C PHE A 235 -11.24 -5.37 24.29
N GLY A 236 -11.63 -6.15 23.29
CA GLY A 236 -12.42 -7.37 23.47
C GLY A 236 -11.69 -8.40 24.33
N ILE A 237 -10.41 -8.64 24.04
CA ILE A 237 -9.58 -9.58 24.80
C ILE A 237 -9.47 -9.16 26.27
N LYS A 238 -9.31 -7.86 26.58
CA LYS A 238 -9.18 -7.35 27.95
C LYS A 238 -10.49 -7.32 28.74
N ILE A 239 -11.63 -7.15 28.08
CA ILE A 239 -12.94 -7.03 28.75
C ILE A 239 -13.67 -8.36 28.83
N ILE A 240 -13.70 -9.10 27.70
CA ILE A 240 -14.51 -10.32 27.58
C ILE A 240 -13.66 -11.56 27.83
N GLY A 241 -12.40 -11.52 27.38
CA GLY A 241 -11.51 -12.66 27.39
C GLY A 241 -10.42 -12.59 28.46
N ASN A 242 -9.44 -13.45 28.28
CA ASN A 242 -8.24 -13.49 29.10
C ASN A 242 -7.01 -13.51 28.17
N VAL A 243 -6.14 -12.54 28.32
CA VAL A 243 -4.88 -12.41 27.54
C VAL A 243 -4.05 -13.70 27.60
N TRP A 244 -3.99 -14.37 28.75
CA TRP A 244 -3.26 -15.62 28.89
C TRP A 244 -3.89 -16.80 28.11
N THR A 245 -5.19 -16.83 27.99
CA THR A 245 -5.90 -17.85 27.23
C THR A 245 -5.65 -17.65 25.73
N GLU A 246 -5.74 -16.41 25.24
CA GLU A 246 -5.43 -16.07 23.85
C GLU A 246 -3.97 -16.42 23.51
N LEU A 247 -3.02 -16.02 24.39
CA LEU A 247 -1.62 -16.38 24.25
C LEU A 247 -1.42 -17.89 24.13
N LYS A 248 -1.97 -18.67 25.05
CA LYS A 248 -1.76 -20.13 25.13
C LYS A 248 -2.43 -20.89 23.98
N LEU A 249 -3.65 -20.51 23.62
CA LEU A 249 -4.44 -21.29 22.66
C LEU A 249 -4.19 -20.90 21.20
N LYS A 250 -3.77 -19.68 20.95
CA LYS A 250 -3.58 -19.17 19.58
C LYS A 250 -2.13 -18.84 19.28
N LEU A 251 -1.52 -17.96 20.04
CA LEU A 251 -0.21 -17.43 19.69
C LEU A 251 0.93 -18.42 19.95
N LEU A 252 0.99 -19.08 21.10
CA LEU A 252 2.10 -20.03 21.41
C LEU A 252 2.19 -21.20 20.43
N PRO A 253 1.09 -21.86 20.00
CA PRO A 253 1.18 -22.90 18.97
C PRO A 253 1.77 -22.39 17.65
N ALA A 254 1.36 -21.19 17.21
CA ALA A 254 1.89 -20.58 15.99
C ALA A 254 3.39 -20.21 16.13
N ILE A 255 3.79 -19.69 17.29
CA ILE A 255 5.21 -19.43 17.60
C ILE A 255 6.01 -20.74 17.62
N ASP A 256 5.49 -21.81 18.20
CA ASP A 256 6.18 -23.11 18.24
C ASP A 256 6.32 -23.71 16.83
N GLN A 257 5.33 -23.55 15.98
CA GLN A 257 5.42 -23.93 14.57
C GLN A 257 6.47 -23.09 13.84
N TRP A 258 6.45 -21.78 13.98
CA TRP A 258 7.47 -20.89 13.42
C TRP A 258 8.88 -21.25 13.90
N LYS A 259 9.08 -21.43 15.22
CA LYS A 259 10.35 -21.86 15.83
C LYS A 259 10.81 -23.22 15.32
N SER A 260 9.89 -24.16 15.09
CA SER A 260 10.20 -25.48 14.52
C SER A 260 10.76 -25.34 13.09
N TRP A 261 10.14 -24.52 12.25
CA TRP A 261 10.63 -24.27 10.89
C TRP A 261 11.93 -23.47 10.88
N ASP A 262 12.10 -22.45 11.73
CA ASP A 262 13.35 -21.72 11.90
C ASP A 262 14.51 -22.69 12.25
N ARG A 263 14.26 -23.57 13.21
CA ARG A 263 15.27 -24.57 13.59
C ARG A 263 15.62 -25.52 12.44
N LYS A 264 14.63 -26.01 11.70
CA LYS A 264 14.88 -26.90 10.53
C LYS A 264 15.71 -26.21 9.47
N THR A 265 15.37 -24.96 9.16
CA THR A 265 16.10 -24.14 8.19
C THR A 265 17.54 -23.92 8.63
N ARG A 266 17.77 -23.46 9.88
CA ARG A 266 19.13 -23.23 10.42
C ARG A 266 19.97 -24.51 10.51
N VAL A 267 19.36 -25.64 10.85
CA VAL A 267 20.07 -26.92 10.87
C VAL A 267 20.48 -27.31 9.44
N TYR A 268 19.60 -27.12 8.46
CA TYR A 268 19.92 -27.39 7.07
C TYR A 268 21.02 -26.46 6.57
N ASP A 269 20.95 -25.17 6.86
CA ASP A 269 21.97 -24.18 6.49
C ASP A 269 23.32 -24.58 7.07
N ALA A 270 23.40 -24.77 8.38
CA ALA A 270 24.68 -25.07 9.04
C ALA A 270 25.33 -26.38 8.58
N TYR A 271 24.57 -27.49 8.47
CA TYR A 271 25.14 -28.82 8.21
C TYR A 271 25.26 -29.18 6.73
N TYR A 272 24.43 -28.59 5.86
CA TYR A 272 24.44 -28.95 4.45
C TYR A 272 24.97 -27.81 3.56
N VAL A 273 24.65 -26.57 3.85
CA VAL A 273 25.10 -25.42 3.04
C VAL A 273 26.47 -24.97 3.54
N ASP A 274 26.55 -24.43 4.78
CA ASP A 274 27.78 -23.80 5.31
C ASP A 274 28.95 -24.79 5.44
N LEU A 275 28.68 -26.03 5.91
CA LEU A 275 29.70 -27.04 6.04
C LEU A 275 30.24 -27.50 4.67
N THR A 276 29.33 -27.70 3.67
CA THR A 276 29.74 -28.09 2.32
C THR A 276 30.52 -26.96 1.66
N ASP A 277 30.05 -25.73 1.80
CA ASP A 277 30.74 -24.54 1.34
C ASP A 277 32.15 -24.44 1.95
N SER A 278 32.26 -24.48 3.26
CA SER A 278 33.54 -24.41 3.99
C SER A 278 34.52 -25.49 3.55
N ILE A 279 34.05 -26.74 3.33
CA ILE A 279 34.90 -27.85 2.86
C ILE A 279 35.39 -27.57 1.44
N LEU A 280 34.50 -27.22 0.52
CA LEU A 280 34.86 -26.97 -0.88
C LEU A 280 35.81 -25.79 -1.03
N ILE A 281 35.57 -24.69 -0.32
CA ILE A 281 36.44 -23.51 -0.29
C ILE A 281 37.83 -23.87 0.28
N THR A 282 37.88 -24.62 1.39
CA THR A 282 39.14 -25.06 1.98
C THR A 282 39.93 -25.95 1.02
N LEU A 283 39.29 -26.89 0.32
CA LEU A 283 39.93 -27.75 -0.68
C LEU A 283 40.45 -26.92 -1.86
N MET A 284 39.69 -25.95 -2.33
CA MET A 284 40.10 -25.01 -3.39
C MET A 284 41.34 -24.22 -2.94
N ALA A 285 41.28 -23.59 -1.76
CA ALA A 285 42.41 -22.82 -1.22
C ALA A 285 43.66 -23.66 -1.10
N ALA A 286 43.55 -24.89 -0.58
CA ALA A 286 44.66 -25.82 -0.48
C ALA A 286 45.25 -26.21 -1.85
N ALA A 287 44.39 -26.53 -2.83
CA ALA A 287 44.82 -26.82 -4.20
C ALA A 287 45.52 -25.63 -4.84
N GLN A 288 44.97 -24.43 -4.65
CA GLN A 288 45.51 -23.18 -5.18
C GLN A 288 46.89 -22.88 -4.57
N ILE A 289 47.02 -22.98 -3.24
CA ILE A 289 48.29 -22.78 -2.52
C ILE A 289 49.32 -23.77 -3.01
N PHE A 290 48.96 -25.06 -3.16
CA PHE A 290 49.87 -26.10 -3.64
C PHE A 290 50.38 -25.81 -5.06
N VAL A 291 49.48 -25.46 -5.99
CA VAL A 291 49.86 -25.17 -7.38
C VAL A 291 50.74 -23.92 -7.45
N VAL A 292 50.37 -22.85 -6.72
CA VAL A 292 51.15 -21.61 -6.71
C VAL A 292 52.52 -21.81 -6.08
N ALA A 293 52.62 -22.55 -4.96
CA ALA A 293 53.89 -22.88 -4.33
C ALA A 293 54.80 -23.74 -5.24
N TYR A 294 54.24 -24.74 -5.93
CA TYR A 294 54.96 -25.55 -6.91
C TYR A 294 55.49 -24.70 -8.07
N LEU A 295 54.68 -23.81 -8.65
CA LEU A 295 55.10 -22.93 -9.74
C LEU A 295 56.15 -21.92 -9.31
N TYR A 296 56.09 -21.39 -8.08
CA TYR A 296 57.10 -20.53 -7.50
C TYR A 296 58.42 -21.28 -7.31
N LYS A 297 58.38 -22.49 -6.71
CA LYS A 297 59.58 -23.33 -6.49
C LYS A 297 60.27 -23.72 -7.81
N THR A 298 59.50 -23.89 -8.90
CA THR A 298 60.02 -24.21 -10.23
C THR A 298 60.45 -22.99 -11.05
N GLY A 299 60.35 -21.78 -10.48
CA GLY A 299 60.75 -20.54 -11.13
C GLY A 299 59.80 -20.07 -12.26
N GLN A 300 58.60 -20.65 -12.34
CA GLN A 300 57.64 -20.30 -13.38
C GLN A 300 56.82 -19.03 -13.07
N ILE A 301 56.84 -18.59 -11.81
CA ILE A 301 56.16 -17.37 -11.35
C ILE A 301 57.07 -16.59 -10.38
N THR A 302 56.83 -15.29 -10.24
CA THR A 302 57.58 -14.41 -9.33
C THR A 302 56.99 -14.40 -7.92
N ALA A 303 57.70 -13.79 -6.95
CA ALA A 303 57.20 -13.59 -5.59
C ALA A 303 55.93 -12.72 -5.55
N GLY A 304 55.84 -11.70 -6.41
CA GLY A 304 54.64 -10.89 -6.57
C GLY A 304 53.47 -11.68 -7.13
N ASP A 305 53.72 -12.57 -8.12
CA ASP A 305 52.70 -13.47 -8.66
C ASP A 305 52.15 -14.41 -7.58
N PHE A 306 53.05 -14.96 -6.72
CA PHE A 306 52.66 -15.80 -5.58
C PHE A 306 51.70 -15.03 -4.65
N ALA A 307 52.13 -13.88 -4.17
CA ALA A 307 51.34 -13.09 -3.20
C ALA A 307 49.98 -12.64 -3.75
N ILE A 308 49.98 -12.12 -4.98
CA ILE A 308 48.76 -11.57 -5.54
C ILE A 308 47.76 -12.65 -5.98
N SER A 309 48.24 -13.84 -6.40
CA SER A 309 47.36 -14.96 -6.71
C SER A 309 46.55 -15.39 -5.49
N MET A 310 47.12 -15.37 -4.29
CA MET A 310 46.40 -15.64 -3.04
C MET A 310 45.31 -14.58 -2.79
N VAL A 311 45.66 -13.29 -2.90
CA VAL A 311 44.74 -12.19 -2.69
C VAL A 311 43.55 -12.27 -3.66
N ILE A 312 43.81 -12.54 -4.93
CA ILE A 312 42.74 -12.64 -5.95
C ILE A 312 41.87 -13.87 -5.71
N THR A 313 42.46 -14.98 -5.32
CA THR A 313 41.71 -16.19 -4.98
C THR A 313 40.70 -15.93 -3.86
N PHE A 314 41.12 -15.33 -2.75
CA PHE A 314 40.21 -14.97 -1.65
C PHE A 314 39.17 -13.95 -2.06
N ARG A 315 39.46 -13.02 -2.98
CA ARG A 315 38.47 -12.08 -3.51
C ARG A 315 37.44 -12.75 -4.40
N ILE A 316 37.84 -13.71 -5.23
CA ILE A 316 36.94 -14.50 -6.07
C ILE A 316 36.02 -15.35 -5.20
N GLU A 317 36.58 -16.02 -4.19
CA GLU A 317 35.83 -16.77 -3.19
C GLU A 317 34.75 -15.89 -2.55
N TRP A 318 35.13 -14.76 -1.96
CA TRP A 318 34.22 -13.84 -1.33
C TRP A 318 33.13 -13.29 -2.31
N ALA A 319 33.50 -13.03 -3.57
CA ALA A 319 32.55 -12.58 -4.58
C ALA A 319 31.51 -13.65 -4.95
N ILE A 320 31.92 -14.91 -5.03
CA ILE A 320 31.05 -16.05 -5.31
C ILE A 320 30.08 -16.28 -4.13
N ASP A 321 30.58 -16.25 -2.90
CA ASP A 321 29.80 -16.38 -1.68
C ASP A 321 28.72 -15.28 -1.61
N GLN A 322 29.10 -14.01 -1.82
CA GLN A 322 28.16 -12.89 -1.89
C GLN A 322 27.10 -13.03 -2.99
N LEU A 323 27.46 -13.59 -4.16
CA LEU A 323 26.50 -13.83 -5.24
C LEU A 323 25.43 -14.84 -4.81
N LEU A 324 25.85 -15.91 -4.13
CA LEU A 324 24.95 -16.97 -3.66
C LEU A 324 24.03 -16.46 -2.54
N ASP A 325 24.59 -15.84 -1.53
CA ASP A 325 23.83 -15.24 -0.42
C ASP A 325 22.78 -14.25 -0.91
N ASN A 326 23.16 -13.38 -1.84
CA ASN A 326 22.23 -12.41 -2.40
C ASN A 326 21.09 -13.07 -3.17
N ILE A 327 21.35 -14.13 -3.93
CA ILE A 327 20.31 -14.86 -4.67
C ILE A 327 19.34 -15.53 -3.71
N ILE A 328 19.84 -16.18 -2.68
CA ILE A 328 19.06 -17.02 -1.77
C ILE A 328 18.25 -16.17 -0.78
N PHE A 329 18.97 -15.36 0.01
CA PHE A 329 18.36 -14.68 1.15
C PHE A 329 17.71 -13.36 0.79
N SER A 330 18.02 -12.81 -0.39
CA SER A 330 17.56 -11.46 -0.72
C SER A 330 16.72 -11.39 -1.98
N ILE A 331 17.14 -11.94 -3.11
CA ILE A 331 16.43 -11.76 -4.39
C ILE A 331 15.12 -12.55 -4.41
N ASN A 332 15.13 -13.84 -4.09
CA ASN A 332 13.97 -14.71 -4.20
C ASN A 332 12.80 -14.26 -3.31
N PRO A 333 12.99 -13.96 -2.00
CA PRO A 333 11.92 -13.44 -1.16
C PRO A 333 11.37 -12.10 -1.67
N LYS A 334 12.25 -11.22 -2.18
CA LYS A 334 11.82 -9.91 -2.68
C LYS A 334 11.08 -10.00 -4.00
N ILE A 335 11.46 -10.89 -4.92
CA ILE A 335 10.68 -11.16 -6.14
C ILE A 335 9.30 -11.71 -5.80
N ALA A 336 9.20 -12.63 -4.84
CA ALA A 336 7.92 -13.13 -4.36
C ALA A 336 7.05 -12.03 -3.75
N ALA A 337 7.63 -11.16 -2.92
CA ALA A 337 6.96 -10.01 -2.34
C ALA A 337 6.48 -9.02 -3.42
N ILE A 338 7.32 -8.69 -4.40
CA ILE A 338 6.93 -7.84 -5.56
C ILE A 338 5.74 -8.43 -6.30
N LYS A 339 5.78 -9.74 -6.64
CA LYS A 339 4.68 -10.41 -7.35
C LYS A 339 3.40 -10.41 -6.54
N SER A 340 3.48 -10.78 -5.25
CA SER A 340 2.35 -10.79 -4.32
C SER A 340 1.72 -9.40 -4.20
N SER A 341 2.53 -8.38 -3.93
CA SER A 341 2.07 -7.00 -3.79
C SER A 341 1.52 -6.44 -5.10
N TYR A 342 2.18 -6.72 -6.24
CA TYR A 342 1.69 -6.30 -7.54
C TYR A 342 0.33 -6.90 -7.88
N ASN A 343 0.15 -8.21 -7.66
CA ASN A 343 -1.12 -8.89 -7.87
C ASN A 343 -2.21 -8.32 -6.95
N PHE A 344 -1.89 -8.09 -5.68
CA PHE A 344 -2.79 -7.48 -4.71
C PHE A 344 -3.24 -6.08 -5.14
N ILE A 345 -2.29 -5.20 -5.52
CA ILE A 345 -2.55 -3.82 -5.96
C ILE A 345 -3.32 -3.78 -7.30
N ASN A 346 -3.15 -4.77 -8.17
CA ASN A 346 -3.79 -4.85 -9.48
C ASN A 346 -4.92 -5.89 -9.54
N THR A 347 -5.43 -6.37 -8.40
CA THR A 347 -6.63 -7.20 -8.37
C THR A 347 -7.76 -6.48 -9.10
N ILE A 348 -8.47 -7.18 -9.97
CA ILE A 348 -9.57 -6.58 -10.73
C ILE A 348 -10.68 -6.24 -9.74
N SER A 349 -10.96 -4.96 -9.59
CA SER A 349 -12.12 -4.51 -8.83
C SER A 349 -13.40 -4.84 -9.60
N ASN A 350 -14.40 -5.37 -8.91
CA ASN A 350 -15.70 -5.64 -9.52
C ASN A 350 -16.42 -4.37 -9.99
N VAL A 351 -16.07 -3.21 -9.42
CA VAL A 351 -16.58 -1.90 -9.82
C VAL A 351 -15.39 -1.08 -10.34
N THR A 352 -15.40 -0.75 -11.60
CA THR A 352 -14.41 0.09 -12.27
C THR A 352 -15.12 1.02 -13.23
N ASP A 353 -14.58 2.21 -13.40
CA ASP A 353 -15.05 3.10 -14.45
C ASP A 353 -14.79 2.47 -15.82
N THR A 354 -15.78 2.52 -16.70
CA THR A 354 -15.62 2.06 -18.08
C THR A 354 -14.62 2.96 -18.81
N GLU A 355 -13.92 2.42 -19.82
CA GLU A 355 -12.93 3.21 -20.59
C GLU A 355 -13.49 4.50 -21.18
N ASN A 356 -14.81 4.54 -21.40
CA ASN A 356 -15.55 5.68 -21.97
C ASN A 356 -16.42 6.38 -20.92
N ALA A 357 -16.18 6.16 -19.61
CA ALA A 357 -16.95 6.82 -18.57
C ALA A 357 -16.88 8.34 -18.70
N LYS A 358 -18.03 8.98 -18.74
CA LYS A 358 -18.16 10.44 -18.86
C LYS A 358 -18.20 11.07 -17.48
N LEU A 359 -17.82 12.33 -17.41
CA LEU A 359 -18.09 13.12 -16.20
C LEU A 359 -19.59 13.37 -16.11
N LEU A 360 -20.18 13.10 -14.94
CA LEU A 360 -21.56 13.52 -14.66
C LEU A 360 -21.57 15.05 -14.54
N PRO A 361 -22.37 15.76 -15.35
CA PRO A 361 -22.48 17.21 -15.24
C PRO A 361 -23.14 17.61 -13.91
N SER A 362 -23.25 18.91 -13.63
CA SER A 362 -24.04 19.39 -12.50
C SER A 362 -25.51 18.96 -12.68
N VAL A 363 -26.02 18.23 -11.70
CA VAL A 363 -27.33 17.58 -11.74
C VAL A 363 -28.36 18.35 -10.87
N LYS A 364 -29.62 18.13 -11.14
CA LYS A 364 -30.76 18.64 -10.33
C LYS A 364 -31.16 17.63 -9.26
N GLY A 365 -30.81 16.34 -9.46
CA GLY A 365 -31.10 15.29 -8.51
C GLY A 365 -32.33 14.45 -8.78
N ASP A 366 -32.79 14.32 -10.03
CA ASP A 366 -33.84 13.35 -10.42
C ASP A 366 -33.20 11.93 -10.40
N ILE A 367 -33.75 11.00 -9.62
CA ILE A 367 -33.20 9.67 -9.44
C ILE A 367 -34.21 8.62 -9.86
N LYS A 368 -33.81 7.70 -10.76
CA LYS A 368 -34.67 6.61 -11.22
C LYS A 368 -33.97 5.27 -11.09
N TYR A 369 -34.59 4.33 -10.39
CA TYR A 369 -34.26 2.92 -10.41
C TYR A 369 -35.22 2.26 -11.41
N GLN A 370 -34.68 1.55 -12.40
CA GLN A 370 -35.44 0.89 -13.46
C GLN A 370 -35.13 -0.61 -13.44
N ASP A 371 -36.09 -1.40 -12.99
CA ASP A 371 -36.06 -2.86 -12.95
C ASP A 371 -34.76 -3.42 -12.31
N VAL A 372 -34.34 -2.78 -11.21
CA VAL A 372 -33.06 -3.08 -10.54
C VAL A 372 -33.14 -4.42 -9.82
N THR A 373 -32.26 -5.34 -10.21
CA THR A 373 -32.01 -6.60 -9.50
C THR A 373 -30.62 -6.57 -8.89
N PHE A 374 -30.53 -6.91 -7.61
CA PHE A 374 -29.26 -6.88 -6.87
C PHE A 374 -29.16 -7.96 -5.80
N ASN A 375 -27.97 -8.58 -5.69
CA ASN A 375 -27.51 -9.40 -4.58
C ASN A 375 -26.02 -9.15 -4.25
N TYR A 376 -25.56 -9.56 -3.06
CA TYR A 376 -24.17 -9.33 -2.61
C TYR A 376 -23.14 -10.34 -3.11
N GLY A 377 -23.54 -11.42 -3.79
CA GLY A 377 -22.57 -12.40 -4.29
C GLY A 377 -23.20 -13.68 -4.84
N SER A 378 -22.38 -14.59 -5.33
CA SER A 378 -22.77 -15.84 -5.96
C SER A 378 -23.48 -16.78 -4.99
N GLY A 379 -24.80 -16.97 -5.17
CA GLY A 379 -25.61 -17.97 -4.48
C GLY A 379 -26.50 -17.45 -3.35
N GLY A 380 -26.58 -16.13 -3.12
CA GLY A 380 -27.53 -15.51 -2.19
C GLY A 380 -28.85 -15.12 -2.86
N ASP A 381 -29.93 -15.03 -2.08
CA ASP A 381 -31.20 -14.49 -2.53
C ASP A 381 -31.05 -13.02 -2.99
N ASN A 382 -31.85 -12.63 -3.99
CA ASN A 382 -31.88 -11.25 -4.45
C ASN A 382 -32.40 -10.35 -3.32
N ILE A 383 -31.65 -9.28 -3.04
CA ILE A 383 -32.10 -8.22 -2.13
C ILE A 383 -33.14 -7.35 -2.82
N PHE A 384 -32.88 -7.02 -4.10
CA PHE A 384 -33.85 -6.39 -4.98
C PHE A 384 -34.15 -7.31 -6.16
N ASP A 385 -35.42 -7.40 -6.51
CA ASP A 385 -35.92 -8.16 -7.65
C ASP A 385 -36.86 -7.25 -8.44
N ASN A 386 -36.36 -6.71 -9.57
CA ASN A 386 -37.06 -5.76 -10.43
C ASN A 386 -37.57 -4.49 -9.70
N LEU A 387 -36.74 -3.92 -8.81
CA LEU A 387 -37.10 -2.71 -8.08
C LEU A 387 -37.18 -1.53 -9.04
N THR A 388 -38.35 -0.89 -9.11
CA THR A 388 -38.57 0.35 -9.85
C THR A 388 -39.01 1.44 -8.88
N LEU A 389 -38.27 2.59 -8.90
CA LEU A 389 -38.53 3.74 -8.03
C LEU A 389 -38.12 5.01 -8.75
N HIS A 390 -38.98 6.06 -8.64
CA HIS A 390 -38.66 7.39 -9.13
C HIS A 390 -38.72 8.41 -7.98
N ILE A 391 -37.62 9.15 -7.78
CA ILE A 391 -37.48 10.25 -6.84
C ILE A 391 -37.27 11.51 -7.66
N LYS A 392 -38.18 12.49 -7.54
CA LYS A 392 -38.11 13.74 -8.32
C LYS A 392 -37.02 14.67 -7.77
N ALA A 393 -36.47 15.50 -8.64
CA ALA A 393 -35.51 16.52 -8.21
C ALA A 393 -36.13 17.44 -7.13
N GLY A 394 -35.41 17.61 -6.01
CA GLY A 394 -35.87 18.39 -4.85
C GLY A 394 -36.86 17.67 -3.93
N GLU A 395 -37.29 16.45 -4.25
CA GLU A 395 -38.22 15.67 -3.40
C GLU A 395 -37.50 15.18 -2.14
N ARG A 396 -38.16 15.26 -0.99
CA ARG A 396 -37.68 14.74 0.28
C ARG A 396 -38.36 13.40 0.58
N ILE A 397 -37.62 12.31 0.48
CA ILE A 397 -38.17 10.98 0.76
C ILE A 397 -37.64 10.40 2.06
N GLY A 398 -38.55 9.79 2.81
CA GLY A 398 -38.20 8.95 3.97
C GLY A 398 -38.26 7.48 3.62
N ILE A 399 -37.27 6.71 4.06
CA ILE A 399 -37.23 5.26 3.86
C ILE A 399 -37.29 4.58 5.23
N VAL A 400 -38.30 3.72 5.41
CA VAL A 400 -38.51 2.93 6.63
C VAL A 400 -38.67 1.45 6.30
N GLY A 401 -38.54 0.60 7.28
CA GLY A 401 -38.75 -0.84 7.16
C GLY A 401 -37.95 -1.61 8.21
N THR A 402 -38.23 -2.89 8.31
CA THR A 402 -37.53 -3.80 9.25
C THR A 402 -36.03 -3.87 8.99
N SER A 403 -35.28 -4.37 9.97
CA SER A 403 -33.86 -4.63 9.75
C SER A 403 -33.69 -5.65 8.62
N GLY A 404 -32.69 -5.44 7.75
CA GLY A 404 -32.49 -6.30 6.57
C GLY A 404 -33.45 -6.07 5.40
N ALA A 405 -34.35 -5.08 5.45
CA ALA A 405 -35.32 -4.81 4.37
C ALA A 405 -34.69 -4.27 3.07
N GLY A 406 -33.37 -3.94 3.04
CA GLY A 406 -32.67 -3.43 1.86
C GLY A 406 -32.44 -1.92 1.83
N LYS A 407 -32.78 -1.15 2.90
CA LYS A 407 -32.66 0.30 2.95
C LYS A 407 -31.26 0.82 2.67
N THR A 408 -30.26 0.34 3.40
CA THR A 408 -28.85 0.73 3.20
C THR A 408 -28.30 0.21 1.86
N THR A 409 -28.81 -0.93 1.37
CA THR A 409 -28.44 -1.47 0.06
C THR A 409 -28.89 -0.55 -1.07
N LEU A 410 -30.07 0.07 -0.97
CA LEU A 410 -30.55 1.06 -1.94
C LEU A 410 -29.55 2.21 -2.10
N ILE A 411 -29.08 2.76 -0.98
CA ILE A 411 -28.07 3.82 -0.95
C ILE A 411 -26.74 3.34 -1.53
N LYS A 412 -26.27 2.16 -1.12
CA LYS A 412 -25.01 1.60 -1.63
C LYS A 412 -25.03 1.38 -3.14
N CYS A 413 -26.17 0.98 -3.72
CA CYS A 413 -26.35 0.87 -5.17
C CYS A 413 -26.31 2.25 -5.85
N LEU A 414 -26.96 3.28 -5.29
CA LEU A 414 -26.89 4.64 -5.81
C LEU A 414 -25.47 5.23 -5.78
N LEU A 415 -24.73 4.97 -4.72
CA LEU A 415 -23.33 5.38 -4.56
C LEU A 415 -22.36 4.56 -5.41
N ARG A 416 -22.89 3.57 -6.17
CA ARG A 416 -22.11 2.65 -7.00
C ARG A 416 -21.00 1.94 -6.20
N TYR A 417 -21.36 1.39 -5.03
CA TYR A 417 -20.46 0.50 -4.27
C TYR A 417 -20.38 -0.88 -4.90
N PHE A 418 -21.41 -1.25 -5.66
CA PHE A 418 -21.57 -2.54 -6.32
C PHE A 418 -22.13 -2.34 -7.72
N ASN A 419 -21.83 -3.26 -8.62
CA ASN A 419 -22.54 -3.35 -9.91
C ASN A 419 -23.86 -4.08 -9.72
N LEU A 420 -24.86 -3.70 -10.49
CA LEU A 420 -26.16 -4.37 -10.52
C LEU A 420 -26.08 -5.67 -11.33
N GLN A 421 -26.91 -6.66 -11.00
CA GLN A 421 -27.07 -7.87 -11.82
C GLN A 421 -27.90 -7.55 -13.08
N SER A 422 -28.96 -6.77 -12.93
CA SER A 422 -29.75 -6.25 -14.07
C SER A 422 -30.45 -4.95 -13.69
N GLY A 423 -30.99 -4.26 -14.69
CA GLY A 423 -31.62 -2.97 -14.53
C GLY A 423 -30.61 -1.81 -14.57
N THR A 424 -31.10 -0.59 -14.35
CA THR A 424 -30.27 0.63 -14.38
C THR A 424 -30.68 1.60 -13.29
N ILE A 425 -29.73 2.40 -12.81
CA ILE A 425 -29.98 3.55 -11.94
C ILE A 425 -29.57 4.79 -12.72
N LEU A 426 -30.50 5.72 -12.87
CA LEU A 426 -30.28 6.97 -13.60
C LEU A 426 -30.29 8.14 -12.63
N VAL A 427 -29.37 9.09 -12.83
CA VAL A 427 -29.36 10.41 -12.17
C VAL A 427 -29.48 11.48 -13.26
N ASP A 428 -30.55 12.24 -13.24
CA ASP A 428 -30.93 13.20 -14.30
C ASP A 428 -30.89 12.59 -15.72
N GLY A 429 -31.26 11.30 -15.85
CA GLY A 429 -31.27 10.57 -17.11
C GLY A 429 -29.90 9.96 -17.49
N TYR A 430 -28.85 10.19 -16.73
CA TYR A 430 -27.53 9.57 -16.94
C TYR A 430 -27.43 8.26 -16.17
N ASP A 431 -27.07 7.17 -16.85
CA ASP A 431 -26.79 5.89 -16.20
C ASP A 431 -25.53 6.01 -15.35
N ILE A 432 -25.65 5.72 -14.05
CA ILE A 432 -24.51 5.80 -13.11
C ILE A 432 -23.39 4.82 -13.44
N SER A 433 -23.66 3.77 -14.20
CA SER A 433 -22.63 2.80 -14.65
C SER A 433 -21.72 3.37 -15.75
N GLN A 434 -22.18 4.41 -16.48
CA GLN A 434 -21.49 5.03 -17.60
C GLN A 434 -20.79 6.35 -17.26
N VAL A 435 -20.89 6.78 -16.02
CA VAL A 435 -20.19 7.97 -15.51
C VAL A 435 -19.07 7.59 -14.56
N THR A 436 -18.11 8.51 -14.31
CA THR A 436 -17.04 8.23 -13.35
C THR A 436 -17.57 8.25 -11.92
N GLU A 437 -17.07 7.32 -11.08
CA GLU A 437 -17.47 7.25 -9.66
C GLU A 437 -17.22 8.58 -8.93
N GLU A 438 -16.12 9.25 -9.23
CA GLU A 438 -15.76 10.53 -8.62
C GLU A 438 -16.80 11.61 -8.96
N SER A 439 -17.20 11.73 -10.24
CA SER A 439 -18.21 12.72 -10.65
C SER A 439 -19.60 12.40 -10.10
N LEU A 440 -19.98 11.13 -9.99
CA LEU A 440 -21.22 10.73 -9.34
C LEU A 440 -21.22 11.12 -7.86
N ARG A 441 -20.18 10.71 -7.13
CA ARG A 441 -20.09 10.96 -5.68
C ARG A 441 -19.87 12.43 -5.33
N SER A 442 -19.29 13.23 -6.23
CA SER A 442 -19.20 14.68 -6.02
C SER A 442 -20.58 15.37 -5.98
N ASN A 443 -21.56 14.83 -6.68
CA ASN A 443 -22.94 15.31 -6.70
C ASN A 443 -23.83 14.75 -5.57
N ILE A 444 -23.27 13.95 -4.65
CA ILE A 444 -24.01 13.33 -3.54
C ILE A 444 -23.33 13.66 -2.22
N SER A 445 -24.01 14.30 -1.29
CA SER A 445 -23.60 14.44 0.11
C SER A 445 -24.18 13.29 0.92
N VAL A 446 -23.35 12.66 1.79
CA VAL A 446 -23.80 11.57 2.65
C VAL A 446 -23.46 11.88 4.10
N ILE A 447 -24.46 11.77 4.97
CA ILE A 447 -24.25 11.71 6.42
C ILE A 447 -24.43 10.24 6.83
N PRO A 448 -23.34 9.49 7.04
CA PRO A 448 -23.41 8.05 7.29
C PRO A 448 -23.79 7.76 8.75
N GLN A 449 -24.25 6.53 9.01
CA GLN A 449 -24.49 6.00 10.35
C GLN A 449 -23.20 5.99 11.18
N ASP A 450 -22.12 5.42 10.65
CA ASP A 450 -20.80 5.38 11.27
C ASP A 450 -19.91 6.49 10.72
N ILE A 451 -19.63 7.50 11.54
CA ILE A 451 -18.89 8.68 11.15
C ILE A 451 -17.40 8.43 11.28
N THR A 452 -16.70 8.40 10.17
CA THR A 452 -15.25 8.28 10.11
C THR A 452 -14.57 9.63 10.33
N MET A 453 -13.65 9.69 11.29
CA MET A 453 -12.81 10.86 11.55
C MET A 453 -11.34 10.48 11.33
N PHE A 454 -10.63 11.32 10.58
CA PHE A 454 -9.19 11.14 10.37
C PHE A 454 -8.42 11.68 11.57
N HIS A 455 -7.28 11.06 11.87
CA HIS A 455 -6.34 11.56 12.89
C HIS A 455 -5.63 12.84 12.41
N ARG A 456 -6.39 13.89 12.26
CA ARG A 456 -6.00 15.22 11.78
C ARG A 456 -6.71 16.29 12.61
N SER A 457 -6.45 17.56 12.35
CA SER A 457 -7.20 18.67 12.94
C SER A 457 -8.68 18.64 12.52
N ILE A 458 -9.54 19.31 13.29
CA ILE A 458 -10.95 19.49 12.92
C ILE A 458 -11.06 20.23 11.59
N LEU A 459 -10.23 21.27 11.39
CA LEU A 459 -10.16 22.02 10.15
C LEU A 459 -9.92 21.10 8.94
N GLU A 460 -8.87 20.29 8.99
CA GLU A 460 -8.54 19.35 7.91
C GLU A 460 -9.63 18.29 7.71
N ASN A 461 -10.28 17.85 8.78
CA ASN A 461 -11.43 16.95 8.71
C ASN A 461 -12.63 17.59 8.00
N LEU A 462 -12.86 18.88 8.16
CA LEU A 462 -13.93 19.61 7.48
C LEU A 462 -13.56 19.89 6.00
N GLN A 463 -12.30 20.23 5.72
CA GLN A 463 -11.80 20.47 4.37
C GLN A 463 -11.89 19.25 3.44
N LEU A 464 -12.04 18.03 3.97
CA LEU A 464 -12.31 16.84 3.16
C LEU A 464 -13.58 16.97 2.30
N ALA A 465 -14.55 17.74 2.75
CA ALA A 465 -15.78 17.98 1.99
C ALA A 465 -15.58 18.97 0.82
N LYS A 466 -14.68 19.94 1.02
CA LYS A 466 -14.34 20.99 0.03
C LYS A 466 -12.92 21.48 0.36
N TYR A 467 -11.92 21.01 -0.41
CA TYR A 467 -10.49 21.30 -0.13
C TYR A 467 -10.12 22.79 -0.20
N ASP A 468 -10.80 23.54 -1.04
CA ASP A 468 -10.60 24.97 -1.27
C ASP A 468 -11.51 25.86 -0.41
N ALA A 469 -12.21 25.28 0.57
CA ALA A 469 -13.09 26.03 1.46
C ALA A 469 -12.28 27.00 2.32
N THR A 470 -12.74 28.24 2.34
CA THR A 470 -12.20 29.27 3.21
C THR A 470 -12.57 28.98 4.68
N LEU A 471 -11.79 29.52 5.61
CA LEU A 471 -12.11 29.38 7.04
C LEU A 471 -13.49 29.94 7.37
N GLN A 472 -13.91 31.01 6.70
CA GLN A 472 -15.22 31.62 6.89
C GLN A 472 -16.35 30.68 6.46
N GLU A 473 -16.26 30.04 5.27
CA GLU A 473 -17.23 29.05 4.81
C GLU A 473 -17.34 27.87 5.79
N ILE A 474 -16.19 27.41 6.30
CA ILE A 474 -16.13 26.33 7.29
C ILE A 474 -16.82 26.73 8.59
N GLN A 475 -16.55 27.95 9.10
CA GLN A 475 -17.19 28.44 10.32
C GLN A 475 -18.70 28.60 10.14
N GLU A 476 -19.17 29.09 9.00
CA GLU A 476 -20.61 29.22 8.68
C GLU A 476 -21.29 27.84 8.63
N ALA A 477 -20.66 26.87 7.98
CA ALA A 477 -21.16 25.49 7.98
C ALA A 477 -21.22 24.89 9.39
N CYS A 478 -20.20 25.15 10.21
CA CYS A 478 -20.17 24.70 11.60
C CYS A 478 -21.22 25.39 12.49
N LYS A 479 -21.53 26.68 12.25
CA LYS A 479 -22.60 27.37 12.95
C LYS A 479 -23.96 26.77 12.60
N LYS A 480 -24.24 26.51 11.34
CA LYS A 480 -25.48 25.83 10.88
C LYS A 480 -25.57 24.41 11.49
N ALA A 481 -24.44 23.68 11.55
CA ALA A 481 -24.38 22.36 12.18
C ALA A 481 -24.32 22.42 13.72
N ARG A 482 -24.42 23.62 14.34
CA ARG A 482 -24.40 23.85 15.80
C ARG A 482 -23.20 23.22 16.52
N ILE A 483 -22.03 23.20 15.88
CA ILE A 483 -20.77 22.63 16.42
C ILE A 483 -19.69 23.72 16.63
N HIS A 484 -19.89 24.93 16.10
CA HIS A 484 -18.91 26.03 16.14
C HIS A 484 -18.42 26.34 17.57
N ASP A 485 -19.36 26.54 18.51
CA ASP A 485 -19.05 26.92 19.88
C ASP A 485 -18.31 25.79 20.62
N ASP A 486 -18.70 24.54 20.40
CA ASP A 486 -17.96 23.38 20.96
C ASP A 486 -16.52 23.34 20.45
N ILE A 487 -16.31 23.63 19.16
CA ILE A 487 -14.96 23.66 18.57
C ILE A 487 -14.12 24.77 19.21
N LEU A 488 -14.70 25.96 19.43
CA LEU A 488 -13.99 27.08 20.05
C LEU A 488 -13.60 26.82 21.52
N GLN A 489 -14.35 25.95 22.22
CA GLN A 489 -14.02 25.52 23.59
C GLN A 489 -12.88 24.49 23.64
N MET A 490 -12.49 23.90 22.51
CA MET A 490 -11.35 22.98 22.49
C MET A 490 -10.03 23.74 22.60
N PRO A 491 -8.97 23.12 23.18
CA PRO A 491 -7.70 23.81 23.50
C PRO A 491 -7.07 24.57 22.32
N ASN A 492 -7.21 24.06 21.10
CA ASN A 492 -6.66 24.66 19.87
C ASN A 492 -7.76 25.02 18.84
N GLY A 493 -9.03 25.13 19.26
CA GLY A 493 -10.14 25.42 18.38
C GLY A 493 -10.17 24.49 17.16
N TYR A 494 -10.28 25.06 15.96
CA TYR A 494 -10.29 24.32 14.69
C TYR A 494 -9.01 23.52 14.42
N HIS A 495 -7.89 23.86 15.05
CA HIS A 495 -6.61 23.12 14.92
C HIS A 495 -6.48 21.99 15.95
N SER A 496 -7.50 21.71 16.75
CA SER A 496 -7.51 20.59 17.69
C SER A 496 -7.48 19.25 16.95
N ILE A 497 -6.56 18.35 17.36
CA ILE A 497 -6.41 17.01 16.78
C ILE A 497 -7.50 16.09 17.33
N VAL A 498 -8.25 15.47 16.44
CA VAL A 498 -9.42 14.63 16.75
C VAL A 498 -9.08 13.30 17.40
N GLY A 499 -7.83 12.84 17.28
CA GLY A 499 -7.40 11.50 17.70
C GLY A 499 -7.76 10.41 16.69
N GLU A 500 -7.24 9.21 16.93
CA GLU A 500 -7.53 8.06 16.06
C GLU A 500 -9.01 7.71 16.14
N ARG A 501 -9.68 7.55 15.00
CA ARG A 501 -11.13 7.31 14.86
C ARG A 501 -12.02 8.30 15.65
N GLY A 502 -11.49 9.48 15.99
CA GLY A 502 -12.27 10.50 16.70
C GLY A 502 -12.47 10.29 18.19
N VAL A 503 -11.60 9.54 18.86
CA VAL A 503 -11.70 9.23 20.30
C VAL A 503 -11.78 10.48 21.19
N LYS A 504 -11.22 11.60 20.75
CA LYS A 504 -11.22 12.86 21.52
C LYS A 504 -12.48 13.72 21.33
N VAL A 505 -13.42 13.26 20.52
CA VAL A 505 -14.67 13.99 20.18
C VAL A 505 -15.86 13.12 20.57
N SER A 506 -16.88 13.68 21.20
CA SER A 506 -18.09 12.93 21.58
C SER A 506 -18.84 12.42 20.33
N GLY A 507 -19.71 11.42 20.49
CA GLY A 507 -20.57 10.90 19.42
C GLY A 507 -21.38 12.00 18.73
N GLY A 508 -22.03 12.87 19.52
CA GLY A 508 -22.82 13.99 19.01
C GLY A 508 -21.98 15.07 18.33
N GLN A 509 -20.76 15.32 18.80
CA GLN A 509 -19.83 16.24 18.12
C GLN A 509 -19.39 15.67 16.79
N ARG A 510 -19.04 14.37 16.71
CA ARG A 510 -18.71 13.73 15.43
C ARG A 510 -19.86 13.87 14.44
N GLN A 511 -21.09 13.67 14.89
CA GLN A 511 -22.28 13.75 14.03
C GLN A 511 -22.51 15.16 13.50
N ARG A 512 -22.39 16.19 14.35
CA ARG A 512 -22.51 17.59 13.93
C ARG A 512 -21.36 18.00 12.99
N ILE A 513 -20.17 17.44 13.13
CA ILE A 513 -19.07 17.63 12.15
C ILE A 513 -19.42 16.98 10.80
N ALA A 514 -20.05 15.78 10.79
CA ALA A 514 -20.51 15.17 9.56
C ALA A 514 -21.61 15.99 8.86
N ILE A 515 -22.52 16.57 9.64
CA ILE A 515 -23.53 17.51 9.13
C ILE A 515 -22.84 18.75 8.53
N ALA A 516 -21.85 19.33 9.21
CA ALA A 516 -21.08 20.45 8.70
C ALA A 516 -20.37 20.12 7.38
N ARG A 517 -19.82 18.90 7.25
CA ARG A 517 -19.25 18.41 5.97
C ARG A 517 -20.30 18.36 4.86
N ALA A 518 -21.51 17.88 5.16
CA ALA A 518 -22.58 17.81 4.17
C ALA A 518 -23.03 19.20 3.70
N ILE A 519 -23.16 20.15 4.64
CA ILE A 519 -23.46 21.57 4.33
C ILE A 519 -22.35 22.17 3.46
N LEU A 520 -21.10 21.95 3.83
CA LEU A 520 -19.95 22.51 3.13
C LEU A 520 -19.81 21.97 1.70
N LYS A 521 -20.12 20.69 1.49
CA LYS A 521 -20.14 20.05 0.17
C LYS A 521 -21.26 20.57 -0.72
N ASN A 522 -22.40 20.91 -0.14
CA ASN A 522 -23.57 21.51 -0.82
C ASN A 522 -23.97 20.81 -2.14
N ALA A 523 -24.07 19.47 -2.08
CA ALA A 523 -24.38 18.66 -3.24
C ALA A 523 -25.90 18.64 -3.54
N PRO A 524 -26.30 18.48 -4.83
CA PRO A 524 -27.72 18.46 -5.23
C PRO A 524 -28.51 17.24 -4.74
N ILE A 525 -27.82 16.19 -4.27
CA ILE A 525 -28.43 15.02 -3.64
C ILE A 525 -27.86 14.88 -2.23
N LEU A 526 -28.74 14.77 -1.23
CA LEU A 526 -28.39 14.58 0.18
C LEU A 526 -28.94 13.25 0.69
N ILE A 527 -28.09 12.45 1.31
CA ILE A 527 -28.43 11.17 1.92
C ILE A 527 -28.13 11.22 3.41
N LEU A 528 -29.13 10.91 4.23
CA LEU A 528 -28.99 10.75 5.67
C LEU A 528 -29.27 9.27 6.01
N ASP A 529 -28.23 8.55 6.45
CA ASP A 529 -28.34 7.15 6.85
C ASP A 529 -28.25 7.03 8.38
N GLU A 530 -29.41 6.82 9.03
CA GLU A 530 -29.55 6.59 10.49
C GLU A 530 -28.85 7.63 11.39
N ALA A 531 -28.92 8.89 11.02
CA ALA A 531 -28.14 9.97 11.63
C ALA A 531 -28.37 10.22 13.15
N THR A 532 -29.23 9.50 13.86
CA THR A 532 -29.59 9.75 15.26
C THR A 532 -29.53 8.53 16.18
N SER A 533 -29.03 7.38 15.73
CA SER A 533 -28.93 6.18 16.56
C SER A 533 -27.79 6.30 17.61
N ALA A 534 -28.07 5.99 18.89
CA ALA A 534 -27.13 5.87 20.00
C ALA A 534 -26.68 7.16 20.71
N LEU A 535 -27.55 8.19 20.81
CA LEU A 535 -27.24 9.44 21.51
C LEU A 535 -28.21 9.71 22.68
N ASP A 536 -27.74 10.50 23.65
CA ASP A 536 -28.56 11.01 24.73
C ASP A 536 -29.60 12.03 24.22
N SER A 537 -30.76 12.11 24.87
CA SER A 537 -31.89 12.93 24.43
C SER A 537 -31.59 14.42 24.18
N PRO A 538 -30.76 15.14 25.01
CA PRO A 538 -30.42 16.52 24.72
C PRO A 538 -29.56 16.71 23.47
N THR A 539 -28.56 15.86 23.28
CA THR A 539 -27.68 15.87 22.09
C THR A 539 -28.46 15.53 20.83
N GLU A 540 -29.39 14.60 20.93
CA GLU A 540 -30.27 14.24 19.83
C GLU A 540 -31.14 15.42 19.36
N ALA A 541 -31.74 16.17 20.30
CA ALA A 541 -32.54 17.34 19.96
C ALA A 541 -31.72 18.41 19.20
N LEU A 542 -30.44 18.57 19.56
CA LEU A 542 -29.54 19.49 18.85
C LEU A 542 -29.22 19.00 17.44
N ILE A 543 -29.00 17.71 17.26
CA ILE A 543 -28.73 17.10 15.96
C ILE A 543 -29.96 17.19 15.07
N GLN A 544 -31.15 16.88 15.61
CA GLN A 544 -32.41 17.00 14.88
C GLN A 544 -32.60 18.44 14.37
N LYS A 545 -32.39 19.44 15.21
CA LYS A 545 -32.45 20.85 14.81
C LYS A 545 -31.44 21.20 13.71
N SER A 546 -30.24 20.61 13.76
CA SER A 546 -29.24 20.81 12.73
C SER A 546 -29.64 20.15 11.40
N ILE A 547 -30.28 18.98 11.46
CA ILE A 547 -30.81 18.28 10.28
C ILE A 547 -31.98 19.09 9.70
N ASP A 548 -32.92 19.56 10.53
CA ASP A 548 -34.03 20.36 10.08
C ASP A 548 -33.58 21.66 9.37
N GLU A 549 -32.54 22.33 9.94
CA GLU A 549 -31.94 23.52 9.33
C GLU A 549 -31.29 23.21 7.97
N VAL A 550 -30.65 22.04 7.82
CA VAL A 550 -30.12 21.59 6.52
C VAL A 550 -31.26 21.33 5.54
N LEU A 551 -32.30 20.64 5.96
CA LEU A 551 -33.47 20.32 5.12
C LEU A 551 -34.22 21.58 4.65
N GLU A 552 -34.31 22.61 5.50
CA GLU A 552 -34.97 23.87 5.17
C GLU A 552 -34.13 24.75 4.24
N THR A 553 -32.79 24.72 4.39
CA THR A 553 -31.88 25.61 3.66
C THR A 553 -31.41 25.03 2.33
N THR A 554 -31.59 23.73 2.07
CA THR A 554 -31.16 23.08 0.83
C THR A 554 -32.36 22.72 -0.06
N ASN A 555 -32.25 23.01 -1.36
CA ASN A 555 -33.17 22.49 -2.37
C ASN A 555 -32.74 21.15 -2.93
N ALA A 556 -31.93 20.40 -2.19
CA ALA A 556 -31.40 19.13 -2.61
C ALA A 556 -32.45 18.01 -2.56
N THR A 557 -32.40 17.09 -3.51
CA THR A 557 -33.14 15.83 -3.42
C THR A 557 -32.65 15.08 -2.20
N THR A 558 -33.53 14.80 -1.24
CA THR A 558 -33.13 14.28 0.05
C THR A 558 -33.68 12.88 0.28
N ILE A 559 -32.79 11.95 0.67
CA ILE A 559 -33.13 10.58 1.02
C ILE A 559 -32.77 10.37 2.50
N VAL A 560 -33.76 10.12 3.35
CA VAL A 560 -33.59 9.89 4.79
C VAL A 560 -33.92 8.43 5.11
N VAL A 561 -32.92 7.66 5.49
CA VAL A 561 -33.15 6.34 6.10
C VAL A 561 -33.31 6.54 7.59
N ALA A 562 -34.50 6.32 8.08
CA ALA A 562 -34.82 6.61 9.47
C ALA A 562 -34.99 5.35 10.29
N HIS A 563 -34.26 5.29 11.43
CA HIS A 563 -34.60 4.43 12.56
C HIS A 563 -35.59 5.12 13.51
N ARG A 564 -35.60 6.47 13.53
CA ARG A 564 -36.56 7.26 14.30
C ARG A 564 -37.58 7.89 13.38
N LEU A 565 -38.81 7.47 13.52
CA LEU A 565 -39.90 7.88 12.62
C LEU A 565 -40.29 9.35 12.75
N SER A 566 -39.89 10.01 13.88
CA SER A 566 -40.12 11.45 14.07
C SER A 566 -39.40 12.30 13.02
N THR A 567 -38.26 11.87 12.49
CA THR A 567 -37.53 12.57 11.41
C THR A 567 -38.30 12.56 10.09
N LEU A 568 -39.28 11.68 9.94
CA LEU A 568 -40.06 11.52 8.71
C LEU A 568 -41.29 12.40 8.62
N LEU A 569 -41.66 13.13 9.69
CA LEU A 569 -42.82 13.97 9.72
C LEU A 569 -42.79 15.09 8.65
N HIS A 570 -41.59 15.53 8.29
CA HIS A 570 -41.33 16.61 7.34
C HIS A 570 -40.98 16.12 5.92
N MET A 571 -41.16 14.81 5.65
CA MET A 571 -40.89 14.25 4.33
C MET A 571 -42.09 14.37 3.41
N ASP A 572 -41.84 14.70 2.14
CA ASP A 572 -42.89 14.82 1.13
C ASP A 572 -43.53 13.46 0.83
N ARG A 573 -42.72 12.39 0.98
CA ARG A 573 -43.12 11.02 0.67
C ARG A 573 -42.34 10.01 1.53
N ILE A 574 -42.98 8.96 1.95
CA ILE A 574 -42.39 7.87 2.77
C ILE A 574 -42.55 6.57 2.03
N LEU A 575 -41.45 5.80 1.91
CA LEU A 575 -41.39 4.51 1.30
C LEU A 575 -41.17 3.44 2.40
N VAL A 576 -42.07 2.48 2.46
CA VAL A 576 -41.96 1.37 3.43
C VAL A 576 -41.40 0.14 2.74
N PHE A 577 -40.21 -0.28 3.17
CA PHE A 577 -39.53 -1.44 2.62
C PHE A 577 -39.78 -2.70 3.45
N LYS A 578 -40.08 -3.80 2.75
CA LYS A 578 -40.16 -5.16 3.33
C LYS A 578 -39.54 -6.15 2.35
N ARG A 579 -38.49 -6.86 2.76
CA ARG A 579 -37.79 -7.88 1.94
C ARG A 579 -37.47 -7.40 0.52
N GLY A 580 -36.84 -6.24 0.41
CA GLY A 580 -36.40 -5.66 -0.87
C GLY A 580 -37.48 -5.06 -1.75
N LYS A 581 -38.74 -5.03 -1.30
CA LYS A 581 -39.87 -4.45 -2.04
C LYS A 581 -40.45 -3.25 -1.31
N ILE A 582 -40.93 -2.26 -2.06
CA ILE A 582 -41.70 -1.14 -1.53
C ILE A 582 -43.13 -1.66 -1.36
N VAL A 583 -43.59 -1.77 -0.13
CA VAL A 583 -44.94 -2.28 0.19
C VAL A 583 -45.95 -1.17 0.43
N GLU A 584 -45.49 -0.02 0.93
CA GLU A 584 -46.34 1.15 1.10
C GLU A 584 -45.60 2.40 0.60
N ASP A 585 -46.37 3.35 0.05
CA ASP A 585 -45.86 4.58 -0.54
C ASP A 585 -46.91 5.67 -0.32
N GLY A 586 -46.51 6.80 0.30
CA GLY A 586 -47.43 7.91 0.59
C GLY A 586 -46.86 8.90 1.60
N THR A 587 -47.68 9.88 1.98
CA THR A 587 -47.36 10.83 3.05
C THR A 587 -47.59 10.20 4.43
N HIS A 588 -46.97 10.77 5.47
CA HIS A 588 -47.20 10.32 6.86
C HIS A 588 -48.69 10.15 7.20
N ALA A 589 -49.52 11.17 6.90
CA ALA A 589 -50.95 11.13 7.20
C ALA A 589 -51.68 10.01 6.44
N MET A 590 -51.35 9.78 5.17
CA MET A 590 -51.93 8.70 4.37
C MET A 590 -51.58 7.33 4.91
N LEU A 591 -50.32 7.11 5.27
CA LEU A 591 -49.81 5.82 5.75
C LEU A 591 -50.34 5.49 7.14
N ILE A 592 -50.47 6.46 8.04
CA ILE A 592 -51.14 6.28 9.34
C ILE A 592 -52.60 5.90 9.16
N ALA A 593 -53.33 6.55 8.22
CA ALA A 593 -54.72 6.27 7.94
C ALA A 593 -54.97 4.89 7.32
N ARG A 594 -53.99 4.34 6.54
CA ARG A 594 -54.06 3.00 5.98
C ARG A 594 -54.01 1.92 7.06
N GLY A 595 -53.30 2.17 8.15
CA GLY A 595 -53.24 1.23 9.29
C GLY A 595 -52.40 -0.02 9.07
N GLU A 596 -51.49 -0.01 8.08
CA GLU A 596 -50.68 -1.14 7.67
C GLU A 596 -49.29 -1.16 8.39
N LEU A 597 -48.22 -1.65 7.75
CA LEU A 597 -46.89 -1.81 8.33
C LEU A 597 -46.31 -0.50 8.87
N TYR A 598 -46.49 0.62 8.15
CA TYR A 598 -46.02 1.94 8.62
C TYR A 598 -46.59 2.29 9.98
N LYS A 599 -47.91 2.14 10.14
CA LYS A 599 -48.59 2.45 11.41
C LYS A 599 -48.10 1.52 12.51
N THR A 600 -47.91 0.21 12.23
CA THR A 600 -47.38 -0.75 13.18
C THR A 600 -45.99 -0.33 13.67
N LEU A 601 -45.09 0.07 12.76
CA LEU A 601 -43.75 0.56 13.09
C LEU A 601 -43.82 1.87 13.91
N TRP A 602 -44.71 2.78 13.55
CA TRP A 602 -44.95 4.05 14.25
C TRP A 602 -45.42 3.80 15.69
N ASP A 603 -46.49 3.01 15.86
CA ASP A 603 -47.07 2.70 17.17
C ASP A 603 -46.09 1.96 18.06
N ALA A 604 -45.28 1.05 17.51
CA ALA A 604 -44.27 0.31 18.23
C ALA A 604 -43.17 1.27 18.78
N GLN A 605 -42.72 2.21 17.99
CA GLN A 605 -41.71 3.17 18.41
C GLN A 605 -42.24 4.19 19.44
N TYR A 606 -43.49 4.63 19.29
CA TYR A 606 -44.14 5.56 20.20
C TYR A 606 -44.44 4.91 21.57
N ARG A 607 -44.80 3.61 21.60
CA ARG A 607 -45.09 2.86 22.82
C ARG A 607 -43.88 2.16 23.45
N GLY A 608 -42.70 2.24 22.82
CA GLY A 608 -41.48 1.63 23.35
C GLY A 608 -41.34 0.13 23.21
N PHE A 609 -42.26 -0.55 22.48
CA PHE A 609 -42.22 -1.98 22.21
C PHE A 609 -42.49 -2.30 20.75
N LEU A 610 -41.62 -3.08 20.12
CA LEU A 610 -41.92 -3.81 18.89
C LEU A 610 -42.68 -5.09 19.26
N PRO A 611 -43.81 -5.45 18.63
CA PRO A 611 -44.43 -6.73 18.85
C PRO A 611 -43.51 -7.84 18.31
N ASP A 612 -43.18 -8.82 19.17
CA ASP A 612 -42.26 -9.92 18.88
C ASP A 612 -42.82 -10.99 17.90
N SER A 613 -43.98 -10.79 17.35
CA SER A 613 -44.63 -11.80 16.50
C SER A 613 -45.04 -11.19 15.17
N GLU A 614 -44.28 -11.49 14.16
CA GLU A 614 -44.45 -11.33 12.70
C GLU A 614 -43.28 -10.59 12.03
N VAL A 615 -42.09 -11.17 12.14
CA VAL A 615 -40.94 -10.84 11.27
C VAL A 615 -40.74 -11.95 10.26
#